data_c3878d64ba34ed9a6b46bd8bbbf12606
#
_entry.id   c3878d64ba34ed9a6b46bd8bbbf12606
#
_cell.length_a   1.000
_cell.length_b   1.000
_cell.length_c   1.000
_cell.angle_alpha   90.00
_cell.angle_beta   90.00
_cell.angle_gamma   90.00
#
_symmetry.space_group_name_H-M   'P 1'
#
loop_
_entity.id
_entity.type
_entity.pdbx_description
1 polymer ?
#
loop_
_entity_poly.entity_id
_entity_poly.type
_entity_poly.pdbx_seq_one_letter_code
_entity_poly.pdbx_strand_id
1 'polypeptide(L)'
;MKKNTLLFIVSLLYLASFGQQGFHLGATAAFTGDFIYTQNNYGTLAPFKEPYVRVSEMDYRFTYGGNGGVALGYNFVPQWGIQAEVRYGTAGQKYEDNFIGPATIPEGTFGDSYTRVNVKRDIKLQYIQIPVMAKWTSGFGHTAKMIVALGPQFNVRTYASEHVKIAGYEYLPDSLAFTSKEKFKSFDMGIALQIGCEVYATNNLYFDLGLQGYAGLLDINGKVLKTLGWFSHNDVKYQQSHVANVGLMVGIHYLFGRGKEDY
;
A
#
# COMPACT_ATOMS: atom_id res chain seq x y z
N MET A 1 3.46 6.20 -37.78
CA MET A 1 3.63 5.63 -36.43
C MET A 1 4.45 4.34 -36.37
N LYS A 2 4.31 3.39 -37.33
CA LYS A 2 5.00 2.08 -37.27
C LYS A 2 6.54 2.12 -37.35
N LYS A 3 7.16 3.07 -38.06
CA LYS A 3 8.64 3.15 -38.18
C LYS A 3 9.34 3.60 -36.89
N ASN A 4 8.74 4.54 -36.15
CA ASN A 4 9.35 5.07 -34.93
C ASN A 4 9.27 4.07 -33.77
N THR A 5 8.21 3.26 -33.74
CA THR A 5 8.07 2.19 -32.74
C THR A 5 9.09 1.07 -32.94
N LEU A 6 9.36 0.72 -34.23
CA LEU A 6 10.37 -0.27 -34.56
C LEU A 6 11.78 0.23 -34.20
N LEU A 7 12.08 1.50 -34.49
CA LEU A 7 13.37 2.12 -34.17
C LEU A 7 13.60 2.17 -32.64
N PHE A 8 12.54 2.44 -31.86
CA PHE A 8 12.60 2.44 -30.41
C PHE A 8 12.85 1.03 -29.86
N ILE A 9 12.20 0.02 -30.40
CA ILE A 9 12.43 -1.39 -30.03
C ILE A 9 13.84 -1.83 -30.39
N VAL A 10 14.33 -1.49 -31.60
CA VAL A 10 15.69 -1.82 -32.02
C VAL A 10 16.74 -1.09 -31.19
N SER A 11 16.53 0.18 -30.83
CA SER A 11 17.42 0.90 -29.91
C SER A 11 17.44 0.31 -28.50
N LEU A 12 16.31 -0.16 -27.98
CA LEU A 12 16.24 -0.90 -26.73
C LEU A 12 17.00 -2.24 -26.78
N LEU A 13 16.89 -2.96 -27.89
CA LEU A 13 17.63 -4.22 -28.12
C LEU A 13 19.14 -3.99 -28.29
N TYR A 14 19.54 -2.86 -28.88
CA TYR A 14 20.95 -2.49 -29.02
C TYR A 14 21.59 -2.12 -27.68
N LEU A 15 20.85 -1.46 -26.79
CA LEU A 15 21.30 -1.17 -25.43
C LEU A 15 21.48 -2.45 -24.59
N ALA A 16 20.78 -3.52 -24.92
CA ALA A 16 20.88 -4.81 -24.23
C ALA A 16 22.14 -5.62 -24.60
N SER A 17 22.91 -5.21 -25.60
CA SER A 17 24.05 -5.98 -26.14
C SER A 17 25.40 -5.68 -25.50
N PHE A 18 25.51 -4.70 -24.61
CA PHE A 18 26.76 -4.40 -23.91
C PHE A 18 26.89 -5.25 -22.65
N GLY A 19 27.83 -6.17 -22.67
CA GLY A 19 28.08 -7.22 -21.69
C GLY A 19 28.16 -6.74 -20.24
N GLN A 20 27.75 -7.58 -19.29
CA GLN A 20 27.63 -7.43 -17.83
C GLN A 20 26.46 -6.56 -17.36
N GLN A 21 25.78 -5.88 -18.24
CA GLN A 21 24.60 -5.07 -18.03
C GLN A 21 23.44 -5.87 -18.62
N GLY A 22 22.42 -6.20 -17.83
CA GLY A 22 21.41 -7.10 -18.34
C GLY A 22 20.03 -6.79 -17.87
N PHE A 23 19.08 -7.18 -18.72
CA PHE A 23 17.69 -7.29 -18.29
C PHE A 23 17.55 -8.42 -17.28
N HIS A 24 16.76 -8.18 -16.24
CA HIS A 24 16.28 -9.24 -15.37
C HIS A 24 14.75 -9.25 -15.34
N LEU A 25 14.21 -10.44 -15.30
CA LEU A 25 12.78 -10.69 -15.12
C LEU A 25 12.61 -11.55 -13.87
N GLY A 26 11.64 -11.22 -13.04
CA GLY A 26 11.42 -11.95 -11.80
C GLY A 26 9.96 -11.96 -11.36
N ALA A 27 9.74 -12.72 -10.30
CA ALA A 27 8.51 -12.69 -9.53
C ALA A 27 8.84 -12.32 -8.09
N THR A 28 8.01 -11.47 -7.49
CA THR A 28 8.18 -10.98 -6.12
C THR A 28 6.91 -11.23 -5.32
N ALA A 29 7.08 -11.47 -4.03
CA ALA A 29 5.98 -11.54 -3.07
C ALA A 29 6.43 -10.94 -1.73
N ALA A 30 5.48 -10.38 -0.98
CA ALA A 30 5.76 -9.91 0.35
C ALA A 30 4.57 -10.13 1.29
N PHE A 31 4.91 -10.35 2.57
CA PHE A 31 3.99 -10.30 3.68
C PHE A 31 4.17 -8.97 4.41
N THR A 32 3.10 -8.19 4.55
CA THR A 32 3.16 -6.79 5.03
C THR A 32 2.34 -6.56 6.28
N GLY A 33 2.76 -5.61 7.10
CA GLY A 33 1.93 -4.89 8.03
C GLY A 33 1.42 -3.61 7.34
N ASP A 34 0.12 -3.45 7.31
CA ASP A 34 -0.55 -2.35 6.61
C ASP A 34 -1.07 -1.32 7.60
N PHE A 35 -1.01 -0.04 7.22
CA PHE A 35 -1.45 1.09 8.03
C PHE A 35 -2.15 2.13 7.17
N ILE A 36 -3.19 2.75 7.74
CA ILE A 36 -3.74 4.03 7.25
C ILE A 36 -3.47 5.06 8.36
N TYR A 37 -2.48 5.91 8.16
CA TYR A 37 -2.07 6.90 9.15
C TYR A 37 -2.69 8.26 8.90
N THR A 38 -2.66 9.12 9.90
CA THR A 38 -3.30 10.45 9.97
C THR A 38 -4.82 10.43 9.76
N GLN A 39 -5.45 9.25 9.70
CA GLN A 39 -6.89 9.17 9.66
C GLN A 39 -7.47 9.63 10.97
N ASN A 40 -8.18 10.75 10.90
CA ASN A 40 -8.90 11.23 12.06
C ASN A 40 -10.03 10.28 12.43
N ASN A 41 -10.26 10.20 13.71
CA ASN A 41 -11.27 9.40 14.34
C ASN A 41 -12.70 9.58 13.79
N TYR A 42 -12.96 10.61 13.02
CA TYR A 42 -14.30 11.00 12.56
C TYR A 42 -14.90 10.06 11.53
N GLY A 43 -14.09 9.43 10.73
CA GLY A 43 -14.57 8.52 9.70
C GLY A 43 -15.24 7.28 10.24
N THR A 44 -15.09 6.96 11.52
CA THR A 44 -15.59 5.75 12.13
C THR A 44 -17.03 5.85 12.59
N LEU A 45 -17.47 7.03 13.02
CA LEU A 45 -18.72 7.22 13.77
C LEU A 45 -19.76 8.10 13.06
N ALA A 46 -19.64 8.18 11.78
CA ALA A 46 -20.47 8.96 10.92
C ALA A 46 -21.97 8.90 11.05
N PRO A 47 -22.57 7.76 11.27
CA PRO A 47 -24.02 7.69 11.31
C PRO A 47 -24.62 8.34 12.57
N PHE A 48 -23.79 8.65 13.55
CA PHE A 48 -24.29 9.19 14.80
C PHE A 48 -24.30 10.73 14.76
N LYS A 49 -25.48 11.30 14.58
CA LYS A 49 -25.71 12.72 14.76
C LYS A 49 -25.67 13.03 16.26
N GLU A 50 -25.18 14.25 16.55
CA GLU A 50 -25.11 14.76 17.92
C GLU A 50 -26.31 14.40 18.83
N PRO A 51 -26.10 14.29 20.11
CA PRO A 51 -25.05 14.92 20.93
C PRO A 51 -24.06 13.92 21.54
N TYR A 52 -23.18 13.33 20.78
CA TYR A 52 -22.24 12.36 21.32
C TYR A 52 -20.95 13.03 21.76
N VAL A 53 -20.69 13.01 23.06
CA VAL A 53 -19.39 13.38 23.58
C VAL A 53 -18.42 12.23 23.26
N ARG A 54 -17.50 12.49 22.39
CA ARG A 54 -16.46 11.55 22.04
C ARG A 54 -15.39 11.54 23.13
N VAL A 55 -15.32 10.45 23.87
CA VAL A 55 -14.18 10.14 24.72
C VAL A 55 -13.58 8.87 24.11
N SER A 56 -12.68 9.04 23.15
CA SER A 56 -12.04 7.87 22.59
C SER A 56 -10.62 8.15 22.16
N GLU A 57 -9.81 7.19 22.44
CA GLU A 57 -8.54 6.98 21.81
C GLU A 57 -8.75 5.89 20.78
N MET A 58 -8.49 6.17 19.51
CA MET A 58 -8.59 5.18 18.45
C MET A 58 -7.42 4.24 18.54
N ASP A 59 -7.67 3.02 18.97
CA ASP A 59 -6.68 1.96 18.97
C ASP A 59 -6.50 1.43 17.55
N TYR A 60 -5.30 1.65 17.00
CA TYR A 60 -4.87 1.00 15.77
C TYR A 60 -4.58 -0.46 16.06
N ARG A 61 -5.30 -1.36 15.41
CA ARG A 61 -5.00 -2.79 15.46
C ARG A 61 -4.11 -3.17 14.30
N PHE A 62 -3.09 -3.97 14.59
CA PHE A 62 -2.18 -4.45 13.55
C PHE A 62 -2.96 -5.15 12.44
N THR A 63 -2.72 -4.71 11.20
CA THR A 63 -3.41 -5.23 10.02
C THR A 63 -2.40 -5.90 9.11
N TYR A 64 -2.63 -7.17 8.83
CA TYR A 64 -1.80 -7.95 7.95
C TYR A 64 -2.24 -7.74 6.50
N GLY A 65 -1.27 -7.66 5.62
CA GLY A 65 -1.47 -7.59 4.20
C GLY A 65 -0.43 -8.41 3.46
N GLY A 66 -0.45 -8.27 2.15
CA GLY A 66 0.55 -8.88 1.29
C GLY A 66 0.43 -8.38 -0.14
N ASN A 67 1.47 -8.57 -0.88
CA ASN A 67 1.47 -8.31 -2.31
C ASN A 67 2.31 -9.36 -3.06
N GLY A 68 2.05 -9.48 -4.36
CA GLY A 68 2.85 -10.33 -5.24
C GLY A 68 2.66 -9.92 -6.67
N GLY A 69 3.67 -10.18 -7.49
CA GLY A 69 3.65 -9.77 -8.87
C GLY A 69 4.92 -10.12 -9.64
N VAL A 70 5.12 -9.39 -10.73
CA VAL A 70 6.27 -9.56 -11.62
C VAL A 70 7.15 -8.32 -11.59
N ALA A 71 8.44 -8.53 -11.72
CA ALA A 71 9.47 -7.50 -11.76
C ALA A 71 10.22 -7.56 -13.09
N LEU A 72 10.49 -6.40 -13.66
CA LEU A 72 11.36 -6.22 -14.81
C LEU A 72 12.39 -5.15 -14.47
N GLY A 73 13.66 -5.42 -14.70
CA GLY A 73 14.69 -4.43 -14.45
C GLY A 73 15.82 -4.49 -15.46
N TYR A 74 16.65 -3.47 -15.41
CA TYR A 74 17.83 -3.31 -16.22
C TYR A 74 18.97 -2.73 -15.41
N ASN A 75 20.08 -3.45 -15.34
CA ASN A 75 21.30 -2.97 -14.71
C ASN A 75 22.17 -2.25 -15.74
N PHE A 76 22.40 -0.96 -15.54
CA PHE A 76 23.23 -0.11 -16.43
C PHE A 76 24.72 -0.39 -16.21
N VAL A 77 25.07 -0.60 -14.95
CA VAL A 77 26.39 -0.97 -14.46
C VAL A 77 26.25 -2.02 -13.37
N PRO A 78 27.32 -2.70 -12.97
CA PRO A 78 27.22 -3.79 -11.97
C PRO A 78 26.55 -3.40 -10.64
N GLN A 79 26.61 -2.09 -10.31
CA GLN A 79 26.10 -1.56 -9.03
C GLN A 79 24.78 -0.81 -9.15
N TRP A 80 24.38 -0.38 -10.35
CA TRP A 80 23.22 0.48 -10.54
C TRP A 80 22.29 -0.04 -11.62
N GLY A 81 21.02 0.00 -11.34
CA GLY A 81 19.96 -0.36 -12.27
C GLY A 81 18.66 0.38 -11.99
N ILE A 82 17.66 0.07 -12.78
CA ILE A 82 16.28 0.45 -12.60
C ILE A 82 15.43 -0.82 -12.56
N GLN A 83 14.43 -0.84 -11.69
CA GLN A 83 13.49 -1.95 -11.58
C GLN A 83 12.07 -1.39 -11.54
N ALA A 84 11.21 -1.93 -12.38
CA ALA A 84 9.78 -1.67 -12.36
C ALA A 84 9.04 -2.98 -12.04
N GLU A 85 7.97 -2.88 -11.28
CA GLU A 85 7.18 -4.05 -10.93
C GLU A 85 5.70 -3.78 -11.16
N VAL A 86 4.94 -4.84 -11.37
CA VAL A 86 3.48 -4.82 -11.33
C VAL A 86 3.04 -5.86 -10.33
N ARG A 87 2.47 -5.40 -9.22
CA ARG A 87 2.04 -6.23 -8.10
C ARG A 87 0.54 -6.08 -7.88
N TYR A 88 -0.10 -7.14 -7.42
CA TYR A 88 -1.41 -7.05 -6.80
C TYR A 88 -1.23 -7.16 -5.29
N GLY A 89 -1.78 -6.21 -4.55
CA GLY A 89 -1.56 -6.15 -3.12
C GLY A 89 -2.74 -5.59 -2.34
N THR A 90 -2.69 -5.84 -1.04
CA THR A 90 -3.66 -5.33 -0.08
C THR A 90 -3.09 -4.13 0.67
N ALA A 91 -3.98 -3.30 1.16
CA ALA A 91 -3.73 -2.27 2.15
C ALA A 91 -4.97 -2.12 3.01
N GLY A 92 -4.81 -1.69 4.25
CA GLY A 92 -5.97 -1.54 5.11
C GLY A 92 -5.60 -1.13 6.51
N GLN A 93 -6.63 -1.01 7.35
CA GLN A 93 -6.46 -0.72 8.76
C GLN A 93 -7.64 -1.23 9.55
N LYS A 94 -7.36 -1.86 10.68
CA LYS A 94 -8.34 -2.19 11.71
C LYS A 94 -8.25 -1.18 12.84
N TYR A 95 -9.42 -0.77 13.30
CA TYR A 95 -9.55 0.14 14.42
C TYR A 95 -10.48 -0.47 15.46
N GLU A 96 -10.22 -0.17 16.71
CA GLU A 96 -11.12 -0.44 17.82
C GLU A 96 -11.25 0.84 18.63
N ASP A 97 -12.48 1.28 18.84
CA ASP A 97 -12.78 2.53 19.51
C ASP A 97 -13.85 2.31 20.59
N ASN A 98 -13.75 3.08 21.64
CA ASN A 98 -14.80 3.13 22.66
C ASN A 98 -15.33 4.56 22.71
N PHE A 99 -16.61 4.74 22.51
CA PHE A 99 -17.23 6.04 22.67
C PHE A 99 -18.36 6.00 23.70
N ILE A 100 -18.69 7.16 24.24
CA ILE A 100 -19.85 7.32 25.11
C ILE A 100 -21.01 7.72 24.23
N GLY A 101 -22.03 6.89 24.20
CA GLY A 101 -23.26 7.12 23.48
C GLY A 101 -24.48 6.84 24.33
N PRO A 102 -25.68 7.11 23.85
CA PRO A 102 -26.90 6.78 24.57
C PRO A 102 -26.99 5.27 24.80
N ALA A 103 -27.54 4.85 25.91
CA ALA A 103 -27.65 3.46 26.30
C ALA A 103 -28.51 2.61 25.35
N THR A 104 -29.34 3.25 24.58
CA THR A 104 -30.18 2.61 23.57
C THR A 104 -29.89 3.21 22.20
N ILE A 105 -29.27 2.42 21.32
CA ILE A 105 -29.17 2.71 19.89
C ILE A 105 -30.18 1.84 19.21
N PRO A 106 -31.43 2.13 19.24
CA PRO A 106 -32.33 2.10 18.11
C PRO A 106 -33.40 3.18 18.18
N GLU A 107 -33.74 3.68 17.01
CA GLU A 107 -34.91 4.46 16.70
C GLU A 107 -35.62 5.17 17.88
N GLY A 108 -35.26 6.42 18.09
CA GLY A 108 -36.22 7.43 18.53
C GLY A 108 -36.32 7.74 20.00
N THR A 109 -35.69 7.03 20.91
CA THR A 109 -35.72 7.39 22.35
C THR A 109 -34.34 7.53 22.91
N PHE A 110 -33.86 8.74 22.96
CA PHE A 110 -32.66 9.09 23.74
C PHE A 110 -33.02 9.11 25.23
N GLY A 111 -32.64 8.06 25.94
CA GLY A 111 -32.66 8.11 27.40
C GLY A 111 -31.50 8.94 27.91
N ASP A 112 -31.63 9.56 29.08
CA ASP A 112 -30.58 10.34 29.76
C ASP A 112 -29.36 9.51 30.19
N SER A 113 -29.35 8.23 29.87
CA SER A 113 -28.29 7.28 30.21
C SER A 113 -27.29 7.15 29.11
N TYR A 114 -26.02 7.42 29.41
CA TYR A 114 -24.92 7.19 28.49
C TYR A 114 -24.19 5.90 28.85
N THR A 115 -23.81 5.13 27.86
CA THR A 115 -23.01 3.92 28.05
C THR A 115 -21.78 3.94 27.14
N ARG A 116 -20.72 3.26 27.57
CA ARG A 116 -19.54 3.07 26.75
C ARG A 116 -19.84 1.97 25.73
N VAL A 117 -19.69 2.29 24.46
CA VAL A 117 -19.94 1.39 23.34
C VAL A 117 -18.64 1.11 22.61
N ASN A 118 -18.33 -0.17 22.40
CA ASN A 118 -17.17 -0.58 21.61
C ASN A 118 -17.54 -0.64 20.13
N VAL A 119 -16.74 0.02 19.31
CA VAL A 119 -16.87 0.04 17.85
C VAL A 119 -15.60 -0.55 17.24
N LYS A 120 -15.78 -1.50 16.35
CA LYS A 120 -14.70 -2.09 15.54
C LYS A 120 -14.94 -1.71 14.08
N ARG A 121 -13.87 -1.27 13.43
CA ARG A 121 -13.87 -0.92 12.01
C ARG A 121 -12.75 -1.66 11.30
N ASP A 122 -13.05 -2.28 10.17
CA ASP A 122 -12.10 -2.98 9.31
C ASP A 122 -12.17 -2.38 7.92
N ILE A 123 -11.11 -1.71 7.48
CA ILE A 123 -10.97 -1.17 6.13
C ILE A 123 -10.05 -2.09 5.35
N LYS A 124 -10.51 -2.55 4.20
CA LYS A 124 -9.74 -3.35 3.23
C LYS A 124 -9.73 -2.67 1.88
N LEU A 125 -8.53 -2.40 1.40
CA LEU A 125 -8.28 -1.85 0.08
C LEU A 125 -7.41 -2.83 -0.70
N GLN A 126 -7.63 -2.93 -2.02
CA GLN A 126 -6.78 -3.72 -2.90
C GLN A 126 -6.33 -2.84 -4.06
N TYR A 127 -5.06 -3.02 -4.45
CA TYR A 127 -4.40 -2.19 -5.45
C TYR A 127 -3.63 -3.03 -6.47
N ILE A 128 -3.63 -2.54 -7.70
CA ILE A 128 -2.50 -2.78 -8.60
C ILE A 128 -1.45 -1.73 -8.24
N GLN A 129 -0.26 -2.21 -7.87
CA GLN A 129 0.87 -1.40 -7.41
C GLN A 129 1.97 -1.44 -8.46
N ILE A 130 2.48 -0.27 -8.83
CA ILE A 130 3.50 -0.12 -9.86
C ILE A 130 4.66 0.71 -9.29
N PRO A 131 5.59 0.10 -8.52
CA PRO A 131 6.83 0.75 -8.12
C PRO A 131 7.79 0.82 -9.31
N VAL A 132 8.47 1.97 -9.45
CA VAL A 132 9.57 2.19 -10.38
C VAL A 132 10.74 2.73 -9.59
N MET A 133 11.78 1.91 -9.41
CA MET A 133 12.83 2.16 -8.42
C MET A 133 14.20 2.19 -9.07
N ALA A 134 15.03 3.14 -8.65
CA ALA A 134 16.47 3.06 -8.83
C ALA A 134 17.00 2.01 -7.85
N LYS A 135 17.77 1.06 -8.35
CA LYS A 135 18.33 -0.07 -7.60
C LYS A 135 19.83 0.08 -7.52
N TRP A 136 20.34 0.02 -6.29
CA TRP A 136 21.76 -0.07 -6.02
C TRP A 136 22.08 -1.45 -5.45
N THR A 137 23.20 -2.01 -5.92
CA THR A 137 23.69 -3.33 -5.48
C THR A 137 25.13 -3.19 -5.03
N SER A 138 25.51 -3.76 -3.89
CA SER A 138 26.89 -3.72 -3.43
C SER A 138 27.81 -4.43 -4.41
N GLY A 139 29.00 -3.87 -4.60
CA GLY A 139 30.03 -4.47 -5.47
C GLY A 139 30.79 -5.65 -4.84
N PHE A 140 30.49 -6.00 -3.57
CA PHE A 140 31.24 -7.01 -2.82
C PHE A 140 30.46 -8.33 -2.74
N GLY A 141 31.17 -9.44 -2.99
CA GLY A 141 30.67 -10.80 -2.85
C GLY A 141 30.18 -11.44 -4.17
N HIS A 142 30.59 -12.69 -4.38
CA HIS A 142 30.17 -13.46 -5.57
C HIS A 142 28.82 -14.12 -5.38
N THR A 143 28.46 -14.50 -4.15
CA THR A 143 27.27 -15.30 -3.85
C THR A 143 26.11 -14.47 -3.30
N ALA A 144 26.42 -13.41 -2.54
CA ALA A 144 25.40 -12.54 -1.96
C ALA A 144 25.80 -11.08 -2.09
N LYS A 145 24.84 -10.21 -2.45
CA LYS A 145 25.02 -8.77 -2.61
C LYS A 145 23.92 -8.04 -1.87
N MET A 146 24.27 -6.97 -1.16
CA MET A 146 23.25 -6.08 -0.59
C MET A 146 22.54 -5.31 -1.69
N ILE A 147 21.25 -5.07 -1.51
CA ILE A 147 20.45 -4.23 -2.39
C ILE A 147 19.75 -3.12 -1.60
N VAL A 148 19.67 -1.97 -2.23
CA VAL A 148 18.80 -0.87 -1.84
C VAL A 148 18.09 -0.37 -3.10
N ALA A 149 16.77 -0.34 -3.09
CA ALA A 149 16.01 0.22 -4.20
C ALA A 149 14.99 1.23 -3.66
N LEU A 150 14.90 2.38 -4.33
CA LEU A 150 14.07 3.51 -3.93
C LEU A 150 13.45 4.16 -5.15
N GLY A 151 12.18 4.53 -5.06
CA GLY A 151 11.51 5.26 -6.13
C GLY A 151 10.03 5.49 -5.91
N PRO A 152 9.37 6.15 -6.88
CA PRO A 152 7.93 6.33 -6.85
C PRO A 152 7.19 5.01 -7.01
N GLN A 153 6.05 4.91 -6.34
CA GLN A 153 5.07 3.84 -6.54
C GLN A 153 3.71 4.43 -6.82
N PHE A 154 3.07 3.92 -7.85
CA PHE A 154 1.73 4.28 -8.27
C PHE A 154 0.76 3.14 -7.92
N ASN A 155 -0.35 3.47 -7.28
CA ASN A 155 -1.34 2.50 -6.83
C ASN A 155 -2.69 2.80 -7.47
N VAL A 156 -3.25 1.84 -8.17
CA VAL A 156 -4.61 1.90 -8.71
C VAL A 156 -5.50 0.96 -7.90
N ARG A 157 -6.46 1.53 -7.19
CA ARG A 157 -7.37 0.75 -6.35
C ARG A 157 -8.35 -0.06 -7.21
N THR A 158 -8.40 -1.35 -6.97
CA THR A 158 -9.32 -2.30 -7.61
C THR A 158 -10.52 -2.63 -6.74
N TYR A 159 -10.33 -2.63 -5.42
CA TYR A 159 -11.37 -2.98 -4.45
C TYR A 159 -11.30 -2.11 -3.21
N ALA A 160 -12.46 -1.84 -2.61
CA ALA A 160 -12.57 -1.22 -1.30
C ALA A 160 -13.77 -1.82 -0.55
N SER A 161 -13.55 -2.16 0.71
CA SER A 161 -14.61 -2.52 1.63
C SER A 161 -14.36 -1.94 3.01
N GLU A 162 -15.43 -1.68 3.72
CA GLU A 162 -15.40 -1.20 5.09
C GLU A 162 -16.49 -1.93 5.86
N HIS A 163 -16.11 -2.54 6.98
CA HIS A 163 -17.03 -3.17 7.93
C HIS A 163 -16.95 -2.43 9.26
N VAL A 164 -18.12 -2.04 9.77
CA VAL A 164 -18.24 -1.42 11.09
C VAL A 164 -19.12 -2.31 11.95
N LYS A 165 -18.62 -2.70 13.11
CA LYS A 165 -19.37 -3.42 14.14
C LYS A 165 -19.47 -2.57 15.39
N ILE A 166 -20.70 -2.41 15.87
CA ILE A 166 -20.97 -1.76 17.14
C ILE A 166 -21.44 -2.83 18.12
N ALA A 167 -20.95 -2.82 19.35
CA ALA A 167 -21.31 -3.85 20.34
C ALA A 167 -22.83 -4.01 20.45
N GLY A 168 -23.32 -5.23 20.16
CA GLY A 168 -24.74 -5.55 20.13
C GLY A 168 -25.44 -5.32 18.78
N TYR A 169 -24.77 -4.72 17.79
CA TYR A 169 -25.34 -4.43 16.46
C TYR A 169 -24.33 -4.70 15.38
N GLU A 170 -24.75 -5.36 14.33
CA GLU A 170 -23.99 -5.49 13.10
C GLU A 170 -24.47 -4.41 12.14
N TYR A 171 -23.66 -3.37 11.94
CA TYR A 171 -23.95 -2.31 10.99
C TYR A 171 -23.45 -2.75 9.62
N LEU A 172 -24.36 -2.94 8.70
CA LEU A 172 -24.01 -3.19 7.31
C LEU A 172 -23.49 -1.89 6.67
N PRO A 173 -22.37 -1.94 5.92
CA PRO A 173 -21.82 -0.75 5.26
C PRO A 173 -22.81 -0.04 4.35
N ASP A 174 -23.77 -0.77 3.80
CA ASP A 174 -24.82 -0.26 2.91
C ASP A 174 -25.88 0.57 3.61
N SER A 175 -25.93 0.55 4.95
CA SER A 175 -26.81 1.46 5.72
C SER A 175 -26.23 2.87 5.83
N LEU A 176 -24.96 3.04 5.48
CA LEU A 176 -24.34 4.36 5.34
C LEU A 176 -24.62 4.86 3.93
N ALA A 177 -25.02 6.10 3.79
CA ALA A 177 -25.48 6.74 2.55
C ALA A 177 -24.49 6.67 1.36
N PHE A 178 -23.33 6.03 1.52
CA PHE A 178 -22.26 5.99 0.52
C PHE A 178 -21.51 4.66 0.52
N THR A 179 -21.20 4.19 -0.68
CA THR A 179 -20.43 2.96 -0.86
C THR A 179 -18.96 3.14 -0.44
N SER A 180 -18.31 2.05 -0.05
CA SER A 180 -16.87 2.08 0.28
C SER A 180 -16.02 2.58 -0.89
N LYS A 181 -16.46 2.39 -2.14
CA LYS A 181 -15.80 2.92 -3.33
C LYS A 181 -15.79 4.44 -3.40
N GLU A 182 -16.84 5.10 -2.93
CA GLU A 182 -16.96 6.57 -2.93
C GLU A 182 -16.18 7.20 -1.78
N LYS A 183 -15.98 6.46 -0.69
CA LYS A 183 -15.23 6.91 0.47
C LYS A 183 -13.72 7.00 0.24
N PHE A 184 -13.18 6.20 -0.67
CA PHE A 184 -11.75 6.16 -0.94
C PHE A 184 -11.45 6.50 -2.40
N LYS A 185 -10.37 7.23 -2.66
CA LYS A 185 -9.91 7.52 -4.02
C LYS A 185 -9.45 6.27 -4.74
N SER A 186 -9.57 6.28 -6.08
CA SER A 186 -9.14 5.18 -6.95
C SER A 186 -7.63 5.17 -7.23
N PHE A 187 -6.93 6.26 -6.94
CA PHE A 187 -5.51 6.42 -7.23
C PHE A 187 -4.78 6.95 -5.99
N ASP A 188 -3.61 6.38 -5.74
CA ASP A 188 -2.65 6.81 -4.74
C ASP A 188 -1.24 6.77 -5.32
N MET A 189 -0.36 7.61 -4.81
CA MET A 189 1.05 7.67 -5.19
C MET A 189 1.90 7.95 -3.94
N GLY A 190 3.06 7.32 -3.89
CA GLY A 190 3.99 7.49 -2.78
C GLY A 190 5.39 7.04 -3.13
N ILE A 191 6.16 6.75 -2.11
CA ILE A 191 7.55 6.32 -2.19
C ILE A 191 7.63 4.85 -1.76
N ALA A 192 8.27 4.03 -2.59
CA ALA A 192 8.63 2.65 -2.28
C ALA A 192 10.11 2.55 -1.94
N LEU A 193 10.44 1.72 -0.96
CA LEU A 193 11.79 1.38 -0.53
C LEU A 193 11.91 -0.14 -0.42
N GLN A 194 13.04 -0.68 -0.90
CA GLN A 194 13.44 -2.05 -0.66
C GLN A 194 14.87 -2.07 -0.14
N ILE A 195 15.12 -2.90 0.87
CA ILE A 195 16.46 -3.11 1.44
C ILE A 195 16.60 -4.61 1.71
N GLY A 196 17.67 -5.22 1.21
CA GLY A 196 17.85 -6.66 1.38
C GLY A 196 19.14 -7.17 0.79
N CYS A 197 19.10 -8.41 0.37
CA CYS A 197 20.20 -9.06 -0.31
C CYS A 197 19.71 -9.90 -1.50
N GLU A 198 20.51 -9.92 -2.54
CA GLU A 198 20.43 -10.86 -3.65
C GLU A 198 21.34 -12.04 -3.35
N VAL A 199 20.81 -13.24 -3.43
CA VAL A 199 21.58 -14.48 -3.27
C VAL A 199 21.59 -15.21 -4.60
N TYR A 200 22.77 -15.32 -5.22
CA TYR A 200 22.94 -15.91 -6.53
C TYR A 200 23.07 -17.45 -6.40
N ALA A 201 22.08 -18.16 -6.95
CA ALA A 201 22.12 -19.63 -7.05
C ALA A 201 22.93 -20.08 -8.28
N THR A 202 22.91 -19.28 -9.35
CA THR A 202 23.72 -19.47 -10.55
C THR A 202 24.12 -18.09 -11.09
N ASN A 203 24.92 -18.05 -12.16
CA ASN A 203 25.29 -16.78 -12.81
C ASN A 203 24.08 -15.97 -13.28
N ASN A 204 22.95 -16.63 -13.56
CA ASN A 204 21.77 -15.98 -14.13
C ASN A 204 20.55 -16.01 -13.21
N LEU A 205 20.54 -16.84 -12.16
CA LEU A 205 19.41 -16.99 -11.25
C LEU A 205 19.79 -16.48 -9.87
N TYR A 206 19.00 -15.57 -9.32
CA TYR A 206 19.18 -15.07 -7.96
C TYR A 206 17.84 -14.94 -7.24
N PHE A 207 17.94 -14.94 -5.92
CA PHE A 207 16.82 -14.73 -5.00
C PHE A 207 17.01 -13.41 -4.26
N ASP A 208 15.95 -12.65 -4.17
CA ASP A 208 15.88 -11.45 -3.32
C ASP A 208 15.24 -11.81 -1.99
N LEU A 209 15.89 -11.39 -0.91
CA LEU A 209 15.38 -11.50 0.46
C LEU A 209 15.56 -10.17 1.16
N GLY A 210 14.51 -9.63 1.75
CA GLY A 210 14.65 -8.33 2.40
C GLY A 210 13.37 -7.76 2.98
N LEU A 211 13.44 -6.47 3.22
CA LEU A 211 12.34 -5.64 3.66
C LEU A 211 11.88 -4.75 2.51
N GLN A 212 10.58 -4.59 2.40
CA GLN A 212 9.98 -3.55 1.57
C GLN A 212 9.15 -2.61 2.42
N GLY A 213 9.05 -1.36 1.98
CA GLY A 213 8.18 -0.35 2.57
C GLY A 213 7.54 0.52 1.50
N TYR A 214 6.37 1.04 1.82
CA TYR A 214 5.67 2.04 1.03
C TYR A 214 5.10 3.12 1.94
N ALA A 215 5.22 4.37 1.55
CA ALA A 215 4.61 5.53 2.19
C ALA A 215 3.83 6.35 1.15
N GLY A 216 2.51 6.35 1.26
CA GLY A 216 1.62 7.16 0.42
C GLY A 216 1.75 8.64 0.72
N LEU A 217 1.81 9.45 -0.32
CA LEU A 217 1.91 10.91 -0.26
C LEU A 217 0.57 11.58 -0.54
N LEU A 218 -0.34 10.90 -1.23
CA LEU A 218 -1.63 11.47 -1.57
C LEU A 218 -2.67 11.13 -0.49
N ASP A 219 -3.61 12.04 -0.31
CA ASP A 219 -4.78 11.80 0.51
C ASP A 219 -5.71 10.80 -0.16
N ILE A 220 -5.93 9.66 0.46
CA ILE A 220 -6.79 8.58 -0.06
C ILE A 220 -8.28 8.80 0.16
N ASN A 221 -8.67 9.81 0.96
CA ASN A 221 -10.08 10.07 1.23
C ASN A 221 -10.80 10.59 -0.01
N GLY A 222 -11.93 9.99 -0.34
CA GLY A 222 -12.84 10.43 -1.40
C GLY A 222 -13.57 11.72 -1.05
N LYS A 223 -14.22 12.31 -2.05
CA LYS A 223 -15.00 13.55 -1.87
C LYS A 223 -16.07 13.41 -0.78
N VAL A 224 -16.70 12.26 -0.70
CA VAL A 224 -17.75 11.96 0.25
C VAL A 224 -17.30 12.14 1.69
N LEU A 225 -16.12 11.62 2.04
CA LEU A 225 -15.58 11.80 3.40
C LEU A 225 -15.27 13.27 3.72
N LYS A 226 -14.99 14.08 2.70
CA LYS A 226 -14.73 15.53 2.84
C LYS A 226 -16.00 16.36 3.01
N THR A 227 -17.11 15.90 2.45
CA THR A 227 -18.37 16.68 2.38
C THR A 227 -19.39 16.26 3.43
N LEU A 228 -19.19 15.16 4.15
CA LEU A 228 -20.18 14.62 5.09
C LEU A 228 -20.43 15.46 6.34
N GLY A 229 -20.00 16.72 6.36
CA GLY A 229 -20.36 17.66 7.43
C GLY A 229 -19.87 17.28 8.84
N TRP A 230 -19.12 16.22 8.97
CA TRP A 230 -18.56 15.74 10.24
C TRP A 230 -17.49 16.65 10.79
N PHE A 231 -17.03 17.51 9.91
CA PHE A 231 -16.08 18.58 10.22
C PHE A 231 -16.79 19.89 10.54
N SER A 232 -18.12 19.90 10.59
CA SER A 232 -18.90 21.14 10.80
C SER A 232 -18.93 21.61 12.26
N HIS A 233 -18.39 20.84 13.20
CA HIS A 233 -18.14 21.35 14.55
C HIS A 233 -16.85 22.15 14.58
N ASN A 234 -16.96 23.34 15.03
CA ASN A 234 -16.09 24.51 14.88
C ASN A 234 -14.58 24.33 15.13
N ASP A 235 -14.13 23.17 15.62
CA ASP A 235 -12.73 22.96 16.02
C ASP A 235 -12.04 21.80 15.30
N VAL A 236 -12.71 21.10 14.39
CA VAL A 236 -12.17 19.92 13.77
C VAL A 236 -11.74 20.17 12.33
N LYS A 237 -10.42 20.26 12.13
CA LYS A 237 -9.85 20.39 10.80
C LYS A 237 -9.85 19.04 10.09
N TYR A 238 -10.20 19.05 8.80
CA TYR A 238 -10.02 17.93 7.92
C TYR A 238 -8.56 17.43 7.94
N GLN A 239 -8.37 16.16 8.14
CA GLN A 239 -7.04 15.52 8.05
C GLN A 239 -7.02 14.56 6.86
N GLN A 240 -5.91 14.62 6.13
CA GLN A 240 -5.64 13.70 5.02
C GLN A 240 -5.28 12.33 5.57
N SER A 241 -5.68 11.29 4.88
CA SER A 241 -5.32 9.91 5.23
C SER A 241 -4.38 9.35 4.18
N HIS A 242 -3.37 8.63 4.63
CA HIS A 242 -2.34 8.06 3.77
C HIS A 242 -2.17 6.57 4.05
N VAL A 243 -1.90 5.79 3.02
CA VAL A 243 -1.57 4.37 3.15
C VAL A 243 -0.08 4.21 3.37
N ALA A 244 0.30 3.33 4.28
CA ALA A 244 1.66 2.85 4.41
C ALA A 244 1.68 1.34 4.63
N ASN A 245 2.77 0.70 4.23
CA ASN A 245 3.04 -0.68 4.59
C ASN A 245 4.54 -0.91 4.77
N VAL A 246 4.85 -1.94 5.52
CA VAL A 246 6.22 -2.47 5.69
C VAL A 246 6.13 -3.98 5.83
N GLY A 247 7.07 -4.70 5.23
CA GLY A 247 7.00 -6.17 5.25
C GLY A 247 8.25 -6.88 4.78
N LEU A 248 8.21 -8.19 4.94
CA LEU A 248 9.23 -9.11 4.46
C LEU A 248 8.96 -9.43 2.99
N MET A 249 9.98 -9.33 2.17
CA MET A 249 9.93 -9.57 0.73
C MET A 249 10.80 -10.75 0.36
N VAL A 250 10.31 -11.53 -0.59
CA VAL A 250 11.07 -12.57 -1.30
C VAL A 250 10.87 -12.38 -2.80
N GLY A 251 11.90 -12.70 -3.57
CA GLY A 251 11.84 -12.64 -5.03
C GLY A 251 12.69 -13.73 -5.64
N ILE A 252 12.38 -14.07 -6.89
CA ILE A 252 13.19 -14.92 -7.76
C ILE A 252 13.35 -14.21 -9.10
N HIS A 253 14.57 -14.08 -9.55
CA HIS A 253 14.91 -13.32 -10.75
C HIS A 253 15.85 -14.08 -11.66
N TYR A 254 15.61 -13.94 -12.96
CA TYR A 254 16.50 -14.43 -13.99
C TYR A 254 17.14 -13.26 -14.73
N LEU A 255 18.46 -13.23 -14.77
CA LEU A 255 19.29 -12.21 -15.44
C LEU A 255 19.65 -12.69 -16.84
N PHE A 256 19.28 -11.91 -17.85
CA PHE A 256 19.62 -12.14 -19.24
C PHE A 256 20.91 -11.39 -19.60
N GLY A 257 21.80 -12.03 -20.34
CA GLY A 257 22.95 -11.36 -20.93
C GLY A 257 24.20 -11.24 -20.07
N ARG A 258 24.31 -11.94 -18.97
CA ARG A 258 25.59 -12.05 -18.23
C ARG A 258 26.56 -12.87 -19.06
N GLY A 259 27.53 -12.18 -19.72
CA GLY A 259 28.68 -12.85 -20.36
C GLY A 259 29.43 -13.69 -19.32
N LYS A 260 30.04 -14.77 -19.77
CA LYS A 260 30.98 -15.54 -18.94
C LYS A 260 32.05 -14.56 -18.45
N GLU A 261 32.07 -14.25 -17.14
CA GLU A 261 33.28 -13.73 -16.52
C GLU A 261 34.27 -14.88 -16.57
N ASP A 262 35.30 -14.75 -17.37
CA ASP A 262 36.47 -15.61 -17.29
C ASP A 262 37.06 -15.41 -15.88
N TYR A 263 37.08 -16.49 -15.09
CA TYR A 263 37.69 -16.58 -13.80
C TYR A 263 39.22 -16.65 -13.94
#